data_e1e416674d35b6f8136285abf24ff110
#
_entry.id   e1e416674d35b6f8136285abf24ff110
#
_cell.length_a   1.000
_cell.length_b   1.000
_cell.length_c   1.000
_cell.angle_alpha   90.00
_cell.angle_beta   90.00
_cell.angle_gamma   90.00
#
_symmetry.space_group_name_H-M   'P 1'
#
loop_
_entity.id
_entity.type
_entity.pdbx_description
1 polymer ?
#
loop_
_entity_poly.entity_id
_entity_poly.type
_entity_poly.pdbx_seq_one_letter_code
_entity_poly.pdbx_strand_id
1 'polypeptide(L)'
;MQRLNRRQLLGVGASALALAPSVAASAAQDETAKPADSWHGLKVGVASYTMRQFPLEVAIKAIQRVGLHYVSIKDVHCPFKTTIDERKAVVQKFLDAGITPLSCGNVGMKDDEANIRQAFEYARDLGLKAIVCAPPASALPILDKMVKEFDILIAIHNHGPEDKLFPSPYDVWTAVQPFDKRVGLCIDIGHSARAGAEPAEAILKCRERLYDIHFKDVKNVTPKGSPLECGRGVLNLKAVCKNLIKIGYKHHVGFEYEKDGADPLPGLAESVGYVHGVLASLT
;
A
#
# COMPACT_ATOMS: atom_id res chain seq x y z
N MET A 1 -62.94 -41.13 -8.29
CA MET A 1 -62.65 -40.85 -6.88
C MET A 1 -62.45 -42.14 -6.14
N GLN A 2 -61.26 -42.66 -5.97
CA GLN A 2 -60.91 -43.68 -4.99
C GLN A 2 -59.47 -43.51 -4.61
N ARG A 3 -59.22 -43.30 -3.31
CA ARG A 3 -57.89 -43.19 -2.72
C ARG A 3 -57.27 -44.57 -2.64
N LEU A 4 -56.08 -44.75 -3.17
CA LEU A 4 -55.31 -45.95 -3.01
C LEU A 4 -54.39 -45.83 -1.82
N ASN A 5 -54.42 -46.86 -0.95
CA ASN A 5 -53.88 -46.95 0.38
C ASN A 5 -52.46 -47.48 0.35
N ARG A 6 -51.64 -47.01 1.28
CA ARG A 6 -50.20 -47.24 1.45
C ARG A 6 -49.87 -48.61 2.10
N ARG A 7 -50.37 -49.71 1.61
CA ARG A 7 -50.01 -51.04 2.15
C ARG A 7 -50.28 -52.12 1.13
N GLN A 8 -49.32 -52.35 0.24
CA GLN A 8 -49.15 -53.64 -0.45
C GLN A 8 -48.03 -53.48 -1.48
N LEU A 9 -46.83 -53.88 -1.09
CA LEU A 9 -45.85 -54.53 -1.94
C LEU A 9 -44.65 -54.93 -1.07
N LEU A 10 -44.87 -56.03 -0.31
CA LEU A 10 -43.77 -56.88 0.09
C LEU A 10 -43.84 -58.09 -0.85
N GLY A 11 -42.82 -58.29 -1.66
CA GLY A 11 -42.66 -59.40 -2.56
C GLY A 11 -41.20 -59.59 -2.92
N VAL A 12 -40.52 -60.35 -2.14
CA VAL A 12 -39.43 -61.30 -2.37
C VAL A 12 -38.83 -61.35 -3.79
N GLY A 13 -37.53 -61.12 -3.84
CA GLY A 13 -36.67 -61.39 -4.99
C GLY A 13 -35.20 -61.33 -4.58
N ALA A 14 -34.68 -62.51 -4.10
CA ALA A 14 -33.24 -62.71 -3.92
C ALA A 14 -32.59 -62.93 -5.29
N SER A 15 -31.45 -62.26 -5.56
CA SER A 15 -30.34 -62.91 -6.27
C SER A 15 -29.22 -61.89 -6.60
N ALA A 16 -28.01 -62.34 -6.36
CA ALA A 16 -26.74 -61.98 -6.97
C ALA A 16 -26.00 -60.74 -6.43
N LEU A 17 -25.14 -61.00 -5.44
CA LEU A 17 -23.93 -60.18 -5.21
C LEU A 17 -23.06 -60.20 -6.48
N ALA A 18 -22.91 -59.06 -7.13
CA ALA A 18 -21.79 -58.76 -8.01
C ALA A 18 -20.85 -57.85 -7.26
N LEU A 19 -19.68 -58.36 -6.86
CA LEU A 19 -18.56 -57.55 -6.39
C LEU A 19 -18.06 -56.69 -7.54
N ALA A 20 -18.36 -55.39 -7.50
CA ALA A 20 -17.67 -54.42 -8.29
C ALA A 20 -16.40 -53.92 -7.53
N PRO A 21 -15.24 -53.86 -8.19
CA PRO A 21 -14.03 -53.33 -7.53
C PRO A 21 -14.24 -51.87 -7.22
N SER A 22 -14.07 -51.49 -5.95
CA SER A 22 -13.99 -50.09 -5.52
C SER A 22 -12.74 -49.49 -6.13
N VAL A 23 -12.90 -48.68 -7.16
CA VAL A 23 -11.89 -47.74 -7.61
C VAL A 23 -11.84 -46.64 -6.54
N ALA A 24 -10.93 -46.79 -5.60
CA ALA A 24 -10.52 -45.68 -4.74
C ALA A 24 -9.88 -44.63 -5.64
N ALA A 25 -10.65 -43.63 -6.02
CA ALA A 25 -10.11 -42.44 -6.60
C ALA A 25 -9.26 -41.76 -5.51
N SER A 26 -7.96 -42.03 -5.56
CA SER A 26 -6.97 -41.22 -4.84
C SER A 26 -7.09 -39.82 -5.38
N ALA A 27 -7.78 -38.97 -4.64
CA ALA A 27 -7.63 -37.54 -4.80
C ALA A 27 -6.19 -37.21 -4.39
N ALA A 28 -5.28 -37.21 -5.37
CA ALA A 28 -3.99 -36.61 -5.23
C ALA A 28 -4.29 -35.10 -4.92
N GLN A 29 -4.17 -34.75 -3.65
CA GLN A 29 -4.05 -33.34 -3.24
C GLN A 29 -2.78 -32.86 -3.91
N ASP A 30 -2.92 -32.01 -4.90
CA ASP A 30 -1.83 -31.28 -5.52
C ASP A 30 -1.30 -30.26 -4.46
N GLU A 31 -0.48 -30.80 -3.53
CA GLU A 31 0.30 -29.99 -2.62
C GLU A 31 1.43 -29.39 -3.43
N THR A 32 1.32 -28.09 -3.77
CA THR A 32 2.44 -27.12 -3.87
C THR A 32 2.23 -26.00 -4.89
N ALA A 33 1.05 -25.63 -5.25
CA ALA A 33 0.89 -24.32 -5.85
C ALA A 33 0.95 -23.28 -4.71
N LYS A 34 2.10 -22.60 -4.53
CA LYS A 34 2.10 -21.33 -3.76
C LYS A 34 0.92 -20.53 -4.29
N PRO A 35 0.05 -19.98 -3.40
CA PRO A 35 -1.02 -19.10 -3.88
C PRO A 35 -0.40 -18.05 -4.77
N ALA A 36 -0.95 -17.91 -5.99
CA ALA A 36 -0.46 -16.91 -6.95
C ALA A 36 -0.37 -15.58 -6.22
N ASP A 37 0.76 -14.88 -6.36
CA ASP A 37 0.95 -13.56 -5.77
C ASP A 37 -0.10 -12.62 -6.34
N SER A 38 -1.16 -12.43 -5.59
CA SER A 38 -2.33 -11.64 -5.99
C SER A 38 -2.03 -10.16 -6.23
N TRP A 39 -0.83 -9.70 -5.84
CA TRP A 39 -0.36 -8.33 -6.02
C TRP A 39 0.71 -8.18 -7.12
N HIS A 40 0.98 -9.22 -7.91
CA HIS A 40 1.95 -9.20 -9.03
C HIS A 40 3.36 -8.74 -8.63
N GLY A 41 3.83 -9.11 -7.45
CA GLY A 41 5.13 -8.72 -6.91
C GLY A 41 5.21 -7.30 -6.35
N LEU A 42 4.09 -6.56 -6.33
CA LEU A 42 4.00 -5.25 -5.69
C LEU A 42 3.88 -5.39 -4.17
N LYS A 43 4.57 -4.54 -3.43
CA LYS A 43 4.45 -4.46 -1.97
C LYS A 43 3.31 -3.53 -1.59
N VAL A 44 2.08 -4.03 -1.73
CA VAL A 44 0.87 -3.27 -1.45
C VAL A 44 0.59 -3.23 0.05
N GLY A 45 0.44 -2.04 0.57
CA GLY A 45 0.25 -1.77 1.99
C GLY A 45 -0.57 -0.50 2.22
N VAL A 46 -0.36 0.12 3.36
CA VAL A 46 -1.07 1.35 3.74
C VAL A 46 -0.11 2.37 4.36
N ALA A 47 -0.30 3.65 4.03
CA ALA A 47 0.22 4.73 4.86
C ALA A 47 -0.62 4.80 6.14
N SER A 48 -0.01 4.57 7.30
CA SER A 48 -0.77 4.46 8.55
C SER A 48 -1.47 5.77 8.95
N TYR A 49 -1.18 6.87 8.26
CA TYR A 49 -1.94 8.11 8.32
C TYR A 49 -3.43 7.90 8.01
N THR A 50 -3.78 6.94 7.16
CA THR A 50 -5.16 6.52 6.93
C THR A 50 -5.91 6.27 8.25
N MET A 51 -5.23 5.71 9.24
CA MET A 51 -5.77 5.38 10.56
C MET A 51 -5.31 6.33 11.65
N ARG A 52 -5.05 7.61 11.31
CA ARG A 52 -4.47 8.64 12.19
C ARG A 52 -5.26 8.92 13.48
N GLN A 53 -6.52 8.53 13.54
CA GLN A 53 -7.35 8.67 14.74
C GLN A 53 -7.44 7.37 15.56
N PHE A 54 -6.79 6.30 15.11
CA PHE A 54 -6.79 5.01 15.81
C PHE A 54 -5.54 4.85 16.67
N PRO A 55 -5.64 4.23 17.85
CA PRO A 55 -4.46 3.73 18.55
C PRO A 55 -3.71 2.70 17.71
N LEU A 56 -2.41 2.52 17.97
CA LEU A 56 -1.54 1.61 17.22
C LEU A 56 -2.12 0.20 17.06
N GLU A 57 -2.60 -0.41 18.16
CA GLU A 57 -3.12 -1.78 18.16
C GLU A 57 -4.41 -1.91 17.33
N VAL A 58 -5.23 -0.86 17.29
CA VAL A 58 -6.44 -0.82 16.45
C VAL A 58 -6.05 -0.65 14.99
N ALA A 59 -5.06 0.20 14.69
CA ALA A 59 -4.54 0.37 13.34
C ALA A 59 -3.92 -0.93 12.80
N ILE A 60 -3.14 -1.66 13.60
CA ILE A 60 -2.59 -2.96 13.22
C ILE A 60 -3.71 -3.97 12.88
N LYS A 61 -4.73 -4.08 13.73
CA LYS A 61 -5.89 -4.97 13.47
C LYS A 61 -6.66 -4.56 12.22
N ALA A 62 -6.79 -3.26 11.95
CA ALA A 62 -7.43 -2.74 10.76
C ALA A 62 -6.67 -3.15 9.49
N ILE A 63 -5.34 -3.04 9.49
CA ILE A 63 -4.47 -3.47 8.37
C ILE A 63 -4.62 -4.97 8.11
N GLN A 64 -4.55 -5.80 9.17
CA GLN A 64 -4.76 -7.24 9.05
C GLN A 64 -6.14 -7.57 8.47
N ARG A 65 -7.20 -6.88 8.94
CA ARG A 65 -8.58 -7.13 8.53
C ARG A 65 -8.82 -6.86 7.05
N VAL A 66 -8.10 -5.92 6.45
CA VAL A 66 -8.18 -5.64 5.00
C VAL A 66 -7.19 -6.46 4.17
N GLY A 67 -6.42 -7.36 4.80
CA GLY A 67 -5.51 -8.28 4.10
C GLY A 67 -4.24 -7.62 3.56
N LEU A 68 -3.78 -6.51 4.15
CA LEU A 68 -2.53 -5.86 3.78
C LEU A 68 -1.36 -6.32 4.67
N HIS A 69 -0.16 -6.38 4.09
CA HIS A 69 1.04 -6.91 4.76
C HIS A 69 2.20 -5.92 4.82
N TYR A 70 2.02 -4.68 4.36
CA TYR A 70 3.04 -3.65 4.40
C TYR A 70 2.49 -2.34 4.95
N VAL A 71 3.38 -1.54 5.55
CA VAL A 71 3.01 -0.25 6.14
C VAL A 71 4.11 0.79 5.98
N SER A 72 3.70 2.04 5.73
CA SER A 72 4.49 3.24 6.00
C SER A 72 4.04 3.82 7.34
N ILE A 73 4.95 3.88 8.33
CA ILE A 73 4.60 4.27 9.71
C ILE A 73 4.49 5.79 9.82
N LYS A 74 3.32 6.30 10.24
CA LYS A 74 3.13 7.71 10.60
C LYS A 74 3.50 7.95 12.07
N ASP A 75 4.01 9.13 12.36
CA ASP A 75 4.44 9.55 13.71
C ASP A 75 3.35 9.52 14.78
N VAL A 76 2.08 9.54 14.39
CA VAL A 76 0.95 9.30 15.31
C VAL A 76 0.97 7.89 15.92
N HIS A 77 1.51 6.91 15.22
CA HIS A 77 1.64 5.52 15.67
C HIS A 77 3.01 5.19 16.26
N CYS A 78 4.03 6.01 15.97
CA CYS A 78 5.35 5.94 16.58
C CYS A 78 5.94 7.37 16.66
N PRO A 79 5.71 8.11 17.76
CA PRO A 79 6.17 9.48 17.88
C PRO A 79 7.69 9.64 17.84
N PHE A 80 8.19 10.74 17.26
CA PHE A 80 9.62 11.04 17.19
C PHE A 80 10.33 11.12 18.56
N LYS A 81 9.58 11.39 19.64
CA LYS A 81 10.16 11.47 21.00
C LYS A 81 10.36 10.11 21.65
N THR A 82 9.88 9.01 21.05
CA THR A 82 10.07 7.66 21.59
C THR A 82 11.53 7.28 21.66
N THR A 83 11.88 6.47 22.65
CA THR A 83 13.19 5.85 22.78
C THR A 83 13.43 4.80 21.69
N ILE A 84 14.68 4.38 21.50
CA ILE A 84 15.04 3.32 20.55
C ILE A 84 14.29 2.02 20.86
N ASP A 85 14.18 1.66 22.14
CA ASP A 85 13.50 0.41 22.54
C ASP A 85 11.99 0.47 22.28
N GLU A 86 11.35 1.64 22.51
CA GLU A 86 9.95 1.84 22.16
C GLU A 86 9.74 1.75 20.64
N ARG A 87 10.64 2.32 19.81
CA ARG A 87 10.62 2.21 18.35
C ARG A 87 10.69 0.76 17.91
N LYS A 88 11.64 0.00 18.45
CA LYS A 88 11.79 -1.44 18.18
C LYS A 88 10.54 -2.22 18.59
N ALA A 89 9.94 -1.89 19.75
CA ALA A 89 8.70 -2.53 20.19
C ALA A 89 7.52 -2.24 19.26
N VAL A 90 7.42 -1.03 18.71
CA VAL A 90 6.39 -0.71 17.70
C VAL A 90 6.59 -1.53 16.43
N VAL A 91 7.83 -1.60 15.92
CA VAL A 91 8.16 -2.43 14.74
C VAL A 91 7.82 -3.89 15.00
N GLN A 92 8.18 -4.42 16.19
CA GLN A 92 7.91 -5.81 16.53
C GLN A 92 6.40 -6.11 16.56
N LYS A 93 5.56 -5.19 17.06
CA LYS A 93 4.09 -5.34 17.03
C LYS A 93 3.55 -5.48 15.60
N PHE A 94 4.09 -4.73 14.64
CA PHE A 94 3.72 -4.89 13.24
C PHE A 94 4.18 -6.25 12.69
N LEU A 95 5.43 -6.65 12.97
CA LEU A 95 5.98 -7.92 12.50
C LEU A 95 5.23 -9.12 13.08
N ASP A 96 4.89 -9.11 14.37
CA ASP A 96 4.10 -10.16 15.05
C ASP A 96 2.69 -10.27 14.43
N ALA A 97 2.19 -9.19 13.88
CA ALA A 97 0.92 -9.14 13.14
C ALA A 97 1.03 -9.55 11.66
N GLY A 98 2.22 -9.95 11.19
CA GLY A 98 2.49 -10.28 9.79
C GLY A 98 2.52 -9.07 8.86
N ILE A 99 2.79 -7.88 9.40
CA ILE A 99 2.88 -6.62 8.66
C ILE A 99 4.34 -6.14 8.67
N THR A 100 4.92 -5.90 7.51
CA THR A 100 6.30 -5.44 7.35
C THR A 100 6.34 -3.92 7.16
N PRO A 101 6.95 -3.15 8.08
CA PRO A 101 7.22 -1.74 7.87
C PRO A 101 8.25 -1.53 6.76
N LEU A 102 7.97 -0.65 5.79
CA LEU A 102 8.86 -0.37 4.66
C LEU A 102 9.41 1.05 4.67
N SER A 103 8.61 2.00 5.14
CA SER A 103 8.95 3.42 5.20
C SER A 103 8.31 4.08 6.41
N CYS A 104 8.63 5.33 6.65
CA CYS A 104 7.90 6.19 7.56
C CYS A 104 7.56 7.51 6.87
N GLY A 105 6.49 8.16 7.30
CA GLY A 105 6.09 9.47 6.76
C GLY A 105 4.58 9.69 6.71
N ASN A 106 4.12 10.78 6.12
CA ASN A 106 4.90 11.86 5.56
C ASN A 106 5.57 12.69 6.68
N VAL A 107 6.89 12.88 6.62
CA VAL A 107 7.68 13.64 7.61
C VAL A 107 7.85 15.07 7.10
N GLY A 108 7.32 16.04 7.83
CA GLY A 108 7.65 17.46 7.60
C GLY A 108 9.10 17.73 8.02
N MET A 109 9.88 18.32 7.15
CA MET A 109 11.28 18.64 7.40
C MET A 109 11.50 20.16 7.34
N LYS A 110 12.47 20.64 8.13
CA LYS A 110 12.92 22.04 8.10
C LYS A 110 14.24 22.12 7.34
N ASP A 111 14.63 23.33 6.94
CA ASP A 111 15.98 23.61 6.43
C ASP A 111 16.97 23.71 7.61
N ASP A 112 17.19 22.57 8.25
CA ASP A 112 18.02 22.45 9.47
C ASP A 112 18.62 21.04 9.53
N GLU A 113 19.95 20.97 9.58
CA GLU A 113 20.66 19.68 9.56
C GLU A 113 20.31 18.78 10.75
N ALA A 114 20.11 19.36 11.94
CA ALA A 114 19.79 18.56 13.13
C ALA A 114 18.38 17.97 13.04
N ASN A 115 17.41 18.77 12.53
CA ASN A 115 16.05 18.30 12.29
C ASN A 115 16.01 17.15 11.25
N ILE A 116 16.73 17.30 10.14
CA ILE A 116 16.80 16.29 9.10
C ILE A 116 17.51 15.02 9.60
N ARG A 117 18.63 15.18 10.29
CA ARG A 117 19.37 14.06 10.91
C ARG A 117 18.50 13.26 11.86
N GLN A 118 17.71 13.93 12.69
CA GLN A 118 16.75 13.26 13.58
C GLN A 118 15.77 12.35 12.82
N ALA A 119 15.31 12.76 11.64
CA ALA A 119 14.43 11.91 10.83
C ALA A 119 15.14 10.67 10.28
N PHE A 120 16.41 10.80 9.89
CA PHE A 120 17.21 9.66 9.44
C PHE A 120 17.56 8.70 10.60
N GLU A 121 17.93 9.22 11.76
CA GLU A 121 18.15 8.41 12.96
C GLU A 121 16.88 7.68 13.39
N TYR A 122 15.74 8.36 13.34
CA TYR A 122 14.44 7.74 13.60
C TYR A 122 14.15 6.58 12.63
N ALA A 123 14.34 6.77 11.32
CA ALA A 123 14.14 5.71 10.35
C ALA A 123 15.13 4.55 10.53
N ARG A 124 16.40 4.84 10.81
CA ARG A 124 17.44 3.85 11.14
C ARG A 124 17.04 3.01 12.35
N ASP A 125 16.57 3.64 13.42
CA ASP A 125 16.21 2.96 14.67
C ASP A 125 14.97 2.08 14.51
N LEU A 126 14.07 2.43 13.58
CA LEU A 126 12.94 1.61 13.13
C LEU A 126 13.36 0.52 12.13
N GLY A 127 14.63 0.48 11.68
CA GLY A 127 15.12 -0.46 10.67
C GLY A 127 14.57 -0.21 9.26
N LEU A 128 14.10 1.00 8.98
CA LEU A 128 13.48 1.35 7.71
C LEU A 128 14.51 1.77 6.66
N LYS A 129 14.16 1.57 5.38
CA LYS A 129 15.02 1.90 4.24
C LYS A 129 14.55 3.11 3.44
N ALA A 130 13.42 3.69 3.77
CA ALA A 130 12.90 4.87 3.10
C ALA A 130 12.17 5.80 4.08
N ILE A 131 12.24 7.10 3.79
CA ILE A 131 11.51 8.17 4.48
C ILE A 131 10.67 8.90 3.42
N VAL A 132 9.36 8.88 3.57
CA VAL A 132 8.46 9.78 2.82
C VAL A 132 8.47 11.13 3.51
N CYS A 133 8.72 12.21 2.79
CA CYS A 133 8.91 13.52 3.42
C CYS A 133 8.44 14.70 2.57
N ALA A 134 8.29 15.85 3.23
CA ALA A 134 7.99 17.13 2.62
C ALA A 134 9.04 18.18 3.09
N PRO A 135 10.21 18.23 2.46
CA PRO A 135 11.26 19.19 2.77
C PRO A 135 11.03 20.53 2.06
N PRO A 136 11.56 21.66 2.54
CA PRO A 136 11.77 22.83 1.71
C PRO A 136 12.86 22.55 0.67
N ALA A 137 12.81 23.23 -0.49
CA ALA A 137 13.80 23.03 -1.55
C ALA A 137 15.24 23.31 -1.12
N SER A 138 15.44 24.27 -0.22
CA SER A 138 16.76 24.60 0.36
C SER A 138 17.37 23.46 1.19
N ALA A 139 16.58 22.49 1.66
CA ALA A 139 17.05 21.35 2.43
C ALA A 139 17.63 20.21 1.55
N LEU A 140 17.44 20.25 0.23
CA LEU A 140 17.91 19.17 -0.68
C LEU A 140 19.41 18.88 -0.57
N PRO A 141 20.32 19.87 -0.44
CA PRO A 141 21.74 19.59 -0.21
C PRO A 141 22.02 18.84 1.09
N ILE A 142 21.23 19.09 2.15
CA ILE A 142 21.36 18.37 3.42
C ILE A 142 20.87 16.93 3.24
N LEU A 143 19.76 16.72 2.55
CA LEU A 143 19.26 15.39 2.22
C LEU A 143 20.26 14.58 1.41
N ASP A 144 20.92 15.21 0.43
CA ASP A 144 21.98 14.59 -0.37
C ASP A 144 23.15 14.07 0.49
N LYS A 145 23.55 14.83 1.51
CA LYS A 145 24.54 14.40 2.51
C LYS A 145 24.03 13.23 3.35
N MET A 146 22.80 13.34 3.87
CA MET A 146 22.23 12.34 4.78
C MET A 146 21.98 10.98 4.10
N VAL A 147 21.48 10.95 2.86
CA VAL A 147 21.27 9.68 2.15
C VAL A 147 22.57 8.92 1.92
N LYS A 148 23.70 9.62 1.79
CA LYS A 148 25.05 9.02 1.66
C LYS A 148 25.54 8.47 3.00
N GLU A 149 25.27 9.17 4.10
CA GLU A 149 25.70 8.79 5.43
C GLU A 149 24.91 7.60 5.99
N PHE A 150 23.58 7.61 5.82
CA PHE A 150 22.68 6.63 6.44
C PHE A 150 22.28 5.46 5.53
N ASP A 151 22.51 5.58 4.22
CA ASP A 151 22.04 4.63 3.20
C ASP A 151 20.52 4.38 3.28
N ILE A 152 19.75 5.46 3.45
CA ILE A 152 18.31 5.49 3.50
C ILE A 152 17.78 6.34 2.35
N LEU A 153 16.75 5.85 1.66
CA LEU A 153 16.10 6.54 0.55
C LEU A 153 15.24 7.69 1.07
N ILE A 154 15.23 8.78 0.33
CA ILE A 154 14.28 9.88 0.51
C ILE A 154 13.25 9.84 -0.61
N ALA A 155 11.98 9.84 -0.25
CA ALA A 155 10.82 9.86 -1.12
C ALA A 155 10.04 11.16 -0.90
N ILE A 156 10.34 12.21 -1.67
CA ILE A 156 9.67 13.51 -1.54
C ILE A 156 8.26 13.39 -2.09
N HIS A 157 7.29 13.72 -1.26
CA HIS A 157 5.87 13.60 -1.54
C HIS A 157 5.33 14.87 -2.23
N ASN A 158 4.65 14.71 -3.38
CA ASN A 158 3.92 15.81 -4.00
C ASN A 158 2.53 15.99 -3.36
N HIS A 159 2.16 17.25 -3.02
CA HIS A 159 0.94 17.55 -2.24
C HIS A 159 -0.19 18.18 -3.05
N GLY A 160 -0.04 18.28 -4.37
CA GLY A 160 -1.07 18.90 -5.21
C GLY A 160 -0.98 20.42 -5.29
N PRO A 161 -2.00 21.07 -5.85
CA PRO A 161 -1.94 22.50 -6.19
C PRO A 161 -1.75 23.44 -5.01
N GLU A 162 -2.00 22.99 -3.79
CA GLU A 162 -1.81 23.75 -2.55
C GLU A 162 -0.33 23.92 -2.18
N ASP A 163 0.50 22.96 -2.58
CA ASP A 163 1.94 23.01 -2.36
C ASP A 163 2.61 23.87 -3.42
N LYS A 164 3.28 24.93 -2.99
CA LYS A 164 3.99 25.85 -3.89
C LYS A 164 5.33 25.31 -4.40
N LEU A 165 5.88 24.29 -3.72
CA LEU A 165 7.19 23.74 -4.06
C LEU A 165 7.08 22.46 -4.89
N PHE A 166 6.25 21.54 -4.44
CA PHE A 166 6.11 20.22 -5.03
C PHE A 166 4.65 19.88 -5.32
N PRO A 167 3.95 20.66 -6.18
CA PRO A 167 2.56 20.38 -6.51
C PRO A 167 2.41 19.07 -7.29
N SER A 168 3.37 18.73 -8.15
CA SER A 168 3.33 17.54 -8.98
C SER A 168 4.61 16.70 -8.88
N PRO A 169 4.58 15.42 -9.30
CA PRO A 169 5.80 14.60 -9.34
C PRO A 169 6.87 15.15 -10.28
N TYR A 170 6.51 15.96 -11.27
CA TYR A 170 7.47 16.56 -12.19
C TYR A 170 8.30 17.67 -11.55
N ASP A 171 7.72 18.40 -10.58
CA ASP A 171 8.44 19.42 -9.81
C ASP A 171 9.49 18.74 -8.92
N VAL A 172 9.11 17.67 -8.22
CA VAL A 172 10.05 16.86 -7.44
C VAL A 172 11.13 16.27 -8.34
N TRP A 173 10.73 15.64 -9.48
CA TRP A 173 11.67 15.04 -10.44
C TRP A 173 12.73 16.02 -10.90
N THR A 174 12.33 17.24 -11.24
CA THR A 174 13.25 18.30 -11.68
C THR A 174 14.20 18.71 -10.55
N ALA A 175 13.67 18.91 -9.35
CA ALA A 175 14.43 19.36 -8.20
C ALA A 175 15.50 18.37 -7.73
N VAL A 176 15.24 17.05 -7.83
CA VAL A 176 16.16 16.03 -7.33
C VAL A 176 17.27 15.64 -8.31
N GLN A 177 17.23 16.08 -9.57
CA GLN A 177 18.20 15.67 -10.59
C GLN A 177 19.66 15.93 -10.22
N PRO A 178 20.03 17.08 -9.59
CA PRO A 178 21.42 17.37 -9.24
C PRO A 178 21.99 16.51 -8.10
N PHE A 179 21.14 15.80 -7.35
CA PHE A 179 21.48 15.12 -6.11
C PHE A 179 21.66 13.60 -6.29
N ASP A 180 22.19 12.94 -5.27
CA ASP A 180 22.32 11.48 -5.20
C ASP A 180 21.01 10.78 -5.60
N LYS A 181 21.13 9.64 -6.28
CA LYS A 181 19.95 8.89 -6.75
C LYS A 181 19.00 8.46 -5.64
N ARG A 182 19.51 8.34 -4.39
CA ARG A 182 18.67 8.01 -3.21
C ARG A 182 17.74 9.13 -2.77
N VAL A 183 17.91 10.36 -3.30
CA VAL A 183 16.92 11.44 -3.19
C VAL A 183 15.96 11.34 -4.36
N GLY A 184 14.72 10.94 -4.10
CA GLY A 184 13.71 10.68 -5.12
C GLY A 184 12.30 11.04 -4.68
N LEU A 185 11.32 10.30 -5.18
CA LEU A 185 9.91 10.67 -5.13
C LEU A 185 9.06 9.65 -4.37
N CYS A 186 8.09 10.16 -3.64
CA CYS A 186 6.82 9.50 -3.38
C CYS A 186 5.77 10.13 -4.29
N ILE A 187 5.22 9.38 -5.23
CA ILE A 187 4.14 9.90 -6.08
C ILE A 187 2.80 9.65 -5.38
N ASP A 188 2.15 10.73 -4.94
CA ASP A 188 0.74 10.69 -4.61
C ASP A 188 -0.08 10.86 -5.88
N ILE A 189 -0.80 9.80 -6.27
CA ILE A 189 -1.52 9.78 -7.55
C ILE A 189 -2.72 10.71 -7.59
N GLY A 190 -3.39 10.92 -6.46
CA GLY A 190 -4.52 11.83 -6.36
C GLY A 190 -4.08 13.29 -6.42
N HIS A 191 -3.04 13.64 -5.66
CA HIS A 191 -2.46 14.99 -5.71
C HIS A 191 -1.82 15.29 -7.07
N SER A 192 -1.18 14.30 -7.72
CA SER A 192 -0.66 14.43 -9.08
C SER A 192 -1.74 14.85 -10.07
N ALA A 193 -2.86 14.13 -10.08
CA ALA A 193 -3.96 14.42 -10.99
C ALA A 193 -4.61 15.79 -10.72
N ARG A 194 -4.76 16.18 -9.45
CA ARG A 194 -5.26 17.51 -9.06
C ARG A 194 -4.33 18.65 -9.51
N ALA A 195 -3.04 18.38 -9.62
CA ALA A 195 -2.03 19.31 -10.15
C ALA A 195 -1.88 19.24 -11.68
N GLY A 196 -2.73 18.46 -12.38
CA GLY A 196 -2.70 18.34 -13.84
C GLY A 196 -1.65 17.39 -14.38
N ALA A 197 -1.00 16.58 -13.52
CA ALA A 197 -0.06 15.54 -13.95
C ALA A 197 -0.78 14.19 -14.03
N GLU A 198 -0.66 13.49 -15.17
CA GLU A 198 -1.23 12.15 -15.33
C GLU A 198 -0.36 11.13 -14.55
N PRO A 199 -0.93 10.44 -13.52
CA PRO A 199 -0.13 9.61 -12.62
C PRO A 199 0.56 8.44 -13.31
N ALA A 200 -0.10 7.77 -14.24
CA ALA A 200 0.47 6.61 -14.93
C ALA A 200 1.67 6.99 -15.80
N GLU A 201 1.65 8.18 -16.42
CA GLU A 201 2.78 8.71 -17.18
C GLU A 201 3.92 9.14 -16.25
N ALA A 202 3.60 9.78 -15.12
CA ALA A 202 4.58 10.20 -14.14
C ALA A 202 5.37 9.01 -13.57
N ILE A 203 4.71 7.87 -13.30
CA ILE A 203 5.35 6.63 -12.87
C ILE A 203 6.42 6.17 -13.88
N LEU A 204 6.11 6.18 -15.18
CA LEU A 204 7.07 5.78 -16.21
C LEU A 204 8.24 6.76 -16.32
N LYS A 205 7.95 8.06 -16.23
CA LYS A 205 8.97 9.11 -16.35
C LYS A 205 9.93 9.14 -15.17
N CYS A 206 9.39 8.98 -13.95
CA CYS A 206 10.15 9.11 -12.71
C CYS A 206 10.68 7.78 -12.15
N ARG A 207 10.52 6.66 -12.89
CA ARG A 207 10.79 5.29 -12.42
C ARG A 207 12.13 5.07 -11.74
N GLU A 208 13.18 5.80 -12.16
CA GLU A 208 14.54 5.60 -11.65
C GLU A 208 14.76 6.12 -10.22
N ARG A 209 13.86 6.99 -9.74
CA ARG A 209 13.90 7.59 -8.40
C ARG A 209 12.56 7.52 -7.68
N LEU A 210 11.69 6.59 -8.08
CA LEU A 210 10.37 6.39 -7.48
C LEU A 210 10.48 5.39 -6.33
N TYR A 211 10.32 5.86 -5.09
CA TYR A 211 10.59 5.07 -3.88
C TYR A 211 9.38 4.83 -2.99
N ASP A 212 8.28 5.56 -3.21
CA ASP A 212 7.00 5.28 -2.58
C ASP A 212 5.84 5.71 -3.50
N ILE A 213 4.68 5.13 -3.31
CA ILE A 213 3.42 5.53 -3.97
C ILE A 213 2.37 5.70 -2.90
N HIS A 214 1.70 6.86 -2.88
CA HIS A 214 0.46 7.04 -2.15
C HIS A 214 -0.72 6.82 -3.09
N PHE A 215 -1.47 5.76 -2.82
CA PHE A 215 -2.56 5.29 -3.65
C PHE A 215 -3.89 5.83 -3.11
N LYS A 216 -4.56 6.65 -3.89
CA LYS A 216 -5.90 7.19 -3.61
C LYS A 216 -6.64 7.48 -4.91
N ASP A 217 -7.94 7.68 -4.85
CA ASP A 217 -8.72 8.19 -5.98
C ASP A 217 -9.30 9.56 -5.63
N VAL A 218 -9.71 10.30 -6.63
CA VAL A 218 -10.26 11.65 -6.46
C VAL A 218 -11.53 11.84 -7.28
N LYS A 219 -12.44 12.67 -6.76
CA LYS A 219 -13.73 12.96 -7.39
C LYS A 219 -13.59 13.62 -8.78
N ASN A 220 -12.57 14.47 -8.94
CA ASN A 220 -12.24 15.13 -10.20
C ASN A 220 -10.78 15.61 -10.17
N VAL A 221 -10.22 15.90 -11.35
CA VAL A 221 -8.83 16.34 -11.54
C VAL A 221 -8.63 17.86 -11.40
N THR A 222 -9.53 18.55 -10.71
CA THR A 222 -9.39 19.98 -10.43
C THR A 222 -8.65 20.20 -9.12
N PRO A 223 -8.09 21.40 -8.86
CA PRO A 223 -7.47 21.73 -7.57
C PRO A 223 -8.34 21.45 -6.34
N LYS A 224 -9.67 21.50 -6.50
CA LYS A 224 -10.65 21.20 -5.44
C LYS A 224 -11.13 19.75 -5.41
N GLY A 225 -10.52 18.85 -6.17
CA GLY A 225 -10.85 17.43 -6.15
C GLY A 225 -10.69 16.81 -4.77
N SER A 226 -11.77 16.21 -4.24
CA SER A 226 -11.74 15.54 -2.93
C SER A 226 -11.35 14.08 -3.06
N PRO A 227 -10.70 13.48 -2.04
CA PRO A 227 -10.39 12.05 -2.05
C PRO A 227 -11.65 11.19 -2.02
N LEU A 228 -11.58 10.05 -2.70
CA LEU A 228 -12.62 9.02 -2.74
C LEU A 228 -11.98 7.64 -2.58
N GLU A 229 -12.85 6.65 -2.39
CA GLU A 229 -12.51 5.23 -2.50
C GLU A 229 -11.99 4.94 -3.91
N CYS A 230 -10.93 4.13 -4.01
CA CYS A 230 -10.40 3.68 -5.29
C CYS A 230 -11.50 3.01 -6.13
N GLY A 231 -11.64 3.49 -7.36
CA GLY A 231 -12.67 3.04 -8.30
C GLY A 231 -13.98 3.83 -8.26
N ARG A 232 -14.18 4.71 -7.29
CA ARG A 232 -15.31 5.66 -7.28
C ARG A 232 -14.95 7.02 -7.86
N GLY A 233 -13.67 7.28 -8.07
CA GLY A 233 -13.17 8.53 -8.63
C GLY A 233 -12.95 8.45 -10.13
N VAL A 234 -12.07 9.32 -10.62
CA VAL A 234 -11.85 9.51 -12.05
C VAL A 234 -10.47 9.03 -12.53
N LEU A 235 -9.61 8.52 -11.63
CA LEU A 235 -8.26 8.11 -12.00
C LEU A 235 -8.25 6.80 -12.78
N ASN A 236 -7.36 6.70 -13.76
CA ASN A 236 -7.13 5.44 -14.47
C ASN A 236 -6.21 4.52 -13.66
N LEU A 237 -6.76 3.95 -12.56
CA LEU A 237 -6.02 3.08 -11.65
C LEU A 237 -5.49 1.82 -12.34
N LYS A 238 -6.16 1.35 -13.41
CA LYS A 238 -5.66 0.23 -14.22
C LYS A 238 -4.36 0.57 -14.93
N ALA A 239 -4.23 1.76 -15.50
CA ALA A 239 -2.99 2.23 -16.13
C ALA A 239 -1.87 2.41 -15.10
N VAL A 240 -2.19 2.93 -13.90
CA VAL A 240 -1.25 3.05 -12.77
C VAL A 240 -0.70 1.67 -12.40
N CYS A 241 -1.56 0.69 -12.11
CA CYS A 241 -1.15 -0.67 -11.76
C CYS A 241 -0.31 -1.32 -12.86
N LYS A 242 -0.76 -1.23 -14.12
CA LYS A 242 -0.05 -1.76 -15.28
C LYS A 242 1.37 -1.19 -15.40
N ASN A 243 1.53 0.12 -15.18
CA ASN A 243 2.83 0.76 -15.28
C ASN A 243 3.75 0.41 -14.11
N LEU A 244 3.23 0.26 -12.88
CA LEU A 244 4.00 -0.24 -11.73
C LEU A 244 4.54 -1.66 -11.98
N ILE A 245 3.70 -2.56 -12.52
CA ILE A 245 4.13 -3.91 -12.92
C ILE A 245 5.18 -3.83 -14.04
N LYS A 246 4.92 -3.04 -15.09
CA LYS A 246 5.80 -2.88 -16.25
C LYS A 246 7.21 -2.44 -15.88
N ILE A 247 7.36 -1.52 -14.92
CA ILE A 247 8.68 -1.06 -14.45
C ILE A 247 9.31 -1.99 -13.40
N GLY A 248 8.64 -3.08 -13.03
CA GLY A 248 9.12 -4.01 -12.00
C GLY A 248 9.25 -3.34 -10.63
N TYR A 249 8.30 -2.48 -10.26
CA TYR A 249 8.34 -1.70 -9.02
C TYR A 249 8.49 -2.56 -7.78
N LYS A 250 9.43 -2.23 -6.87
CA LYS A 250 9.80 -3.05 -5.71
C LYS A 250 9.66 -2.34 -4.36
N HIS A 251 9.30 -1.06 -4.37
CA HIS A 251 9.09 -0.28 -3.16
C HIS A 251 7.62 -0.33 -2.70
N HIS A 252 7.26 0.47 -1.70
CA HIS A 252 5.94 0.49 -1.12
C HIS A 252 4.89 1.11 -2.05
N VAL A 253 3.72 0.47 -2.14
CA VAL A 253 2.49 1.01 -2.74
C VAL A 253 1.47 1.13 -1.61
N GLY A 254 1.40 2.29 -0.99
CA GLY A 254 0.59 2.53 0.20
C GLY A 254 -0.75 3.17 -0.11
N PHE A 255 -1.85 2.53 0.28
CA PHE A 255 -3.13 3.24 0.33
C PHE A 255 -3.04 4.40 1.33
N GLU A 256 -3.40 5.60 0.91
CA GLU A 256 -3.59 6.76 1.78
C GLU A 256 -5.02 7.26 1.65
N TYR A 257 -5.93 6.58 2.38
CA TYR A 257 -7.34 6.93 2.39
C TYR A 257 -7.61 8.05 3.40
N GLU A 258 -8.11 9.17 2.92
CA GLU A 258 -8.21 10.40 3.72
C GLU A 258 -9.64 10.85 4.00
N LYS A 259 -10.66 10.28 3.31
CA LYS A 259 -12.03 10.76 3.33
C LYS A 259 -12.69 10.69 4.72
N ASP A 260 -12.61 9.53 5.37
CA ASP A 260 -13.27 9.28 6.66
C ASP A 260 -12.24 8.93 7.75
N GLY A 261 -11.64 9.96 8.37
CA GLY A 261 -10.60 9.75 9.39
C GLY A 261 -11.11 9.08 10.68
N ALA A 262 -12.40 9.23 11.00
CA ALA A 262 -13.00 8.63 12.18
C ALA A 262 -13.35 7.13 11.99
N ASP A 263 -13.69 6.72 10.76
CA ASP A 263 -13.95 5.32 10.41
C ASP A 263 -13.42 5.03 8.99
N PRO A 264 -12.11 4.92 8.82
CA PRO A 264 -11.51 4.73 7.49
C PRO A 264 -11.66 3.30 6.96
N LEU A 265 -12.03 2.31 7.80
CA LEU A 265 -11.94 0.90 7.46
C LEU A 265 -12.87 0.48 6.31
N PRO A 266 -14.15 0.90 6.24
CA PRO A 266 -15.02 0.54 5.12
C PRO A 266 -14.48 1.03 3.77
N GLY A 267 -14.07 2.31 3.68
CA GLY A 267 -13.54 2.88 2.45
C GLY A 267 -12.16 2.33 2.07
N LEU A 268 -11.30 2.04 3.05
CA LEU A 268 -10.04 1.35 2.81
C LEU A 268 -10.28 -0.06 2.28
N ALA A 269 -11.19 -0.84 2.88
CA ALA A 269 -11.48 -2.21 2.44
C ALA A 269 -12.04 -2.22 1.00
N GLU A 270 -12.91 -1.28 0.65
CA GLU A 270 -13.41 -1.11 -0.70
C GLU A 270 -12.27 -0.79 -1.69
N SER A 271 -11.40 0.16 -1.33
CA SER A 271 -10.25 0.56 -2.15
C SER A 271 -9.30 -0.62 -2.39
N VAL A 272 -8.99 -1.39 -1.36
CA VAL A 272 -8.15 -2.60 -1.44
C VAL A 272 -8.78 -3.63 -2.36
N GLY A 273 -10.08 -3.93 -2.18
CA GLY A 273 -10.81 -4.88 -3.00
C GLY A 273 -10.86 -4.48 -4.48
N TYR A 274 -11.11 -3.20 -4.76
CA TYR A 274 -11.11 -2.67 -6.12
C TYR A 274 -9.74 -2.83 -6.80
N VAL A 275 -8.67 -2.38 -6.16
CA VAL A 275 -7.31 -2.45 -6.74
C VAL A 275 -6.87 -3.90 -6.91
N HIS A 276 -7.21 -4.78 -5.98
CA HIS A 276 -6.97 -6.21 -6.11
C HIS A 276 -7.68 -6.79 -7.34
N GLY A 277 -8.97 -6.43 -7.57
CA GLY A 277 -9.71 -6.83 -8.76
C GLY A 277 -9.11 -6.27 -10.07
N VAL A 278 -8.62 -5.02 -10.05
CA VAL A 278 -7.90 -4.42 -11.18
C VAL A 278 -6.66 -5.23 -11.51
N LEU A 279 -5.82 -5.56 -10.51
CA LEU A 279 -4.61 -6.35 -10.71
C LEU A 279 -4.94 -7.74 -11.24
N ALA A 280 -5.94 -8.42 -10.69
CA ALA A 280 -6.38 -9.73 -11.18
C ALA A 280 -6.83 -9.69 -12.66
N SER A 281 -7.28 -8.52 -13.17
CA SER A 281 -7.66 -8.34 -14.58
C SER A 281 -6.47 -8.07 -15.53
N LEU A 282 -5.25 -8.00 -15.00
CA LEU A 282 -4.03 -7.71 -15.78
C LEU A 282 -3.23 -8.98 -16.17
N THR A 283 -3.75 -10.16 -15.83
CA THR A 283 -3.19 -11.48 -16.18
C THR A 283 -3.38 -11.80 -17.64
#